data_17a256da203a89d1bf6dfc64b0c31873
#
_entry.id   17a256da203a89d1bf6dfc64b0c31873
#
_cell.length_a   1.000
_cell.length_b   1.000
_cell.length_c   1.000
_cell.angle_alpha   90.00
_cell.angle_beta   90.00
_cell.angle_gamma   90.00
#
_symmetry.space_group_name_H-M   'P 1'
#
loop_
_entity.id
_entity.type
_entity.pdbx_description
1 polymer ?
#
loop_
_entity_poly.entity_id
_entity_poly.type
_entity_poly.pdbx_seq_one_letter_code
_entity_poly.pdbx_strand_id
1 'polypeptide(L)'
;MKLFPVLAVLGVVTALSLSSCDKKEAPKGAAVVVANQESAVKTVGNSIAYVEVDSLLTQYEYCIKEKAILEAKSKQYEAQIKAKMVQLQKATADFQQKVQSGAFTSQAQGEAAQQRLVRLQQEGAKLQQEAQQKMLKAQEKFNKTLRDSVQSFLKDYNKDMHFDMILSKQGDNVLYA
;
A
#
# COMPACT_ATOMS: atom_id res chain seq x y z
N MET A 1 15.98 6.16 -36.71
CA MET A 1 16.65 5.44 -37.80
C MET A 1 17.30 4.18 -37.23
N LYS A 2 17.04 3.04 -37.91
CA LYS A 2 17.66 1.68 -37.85
C LYS A 2 17.19 0.83 -36.67
N LEU A 3 16.29 -0.07 -36.88
CA LEU A 3 16.17 -1.32 -37.66
C LEU A 3 16.68 -2.56 -36.91
N PHE A 4 15.76 -3.47 -36.81
CA PHE A 4 15.78 -4.89 -36.40
C PHE A 4 16.98 -5.71 -36.96
N PRO A 5 17.24 -6.95 -36.48
CA PRO A 5 16.45 -8.03 -36.98
C PRO A 5 16.04 -9.17 -35.99
N VAL A 6 14.95 -9.76 -36.39
CA VAL A 6 14.38 -11.07 -36.11
C VAL A 6 15.39 -12.21 -36.45
N LEU A 7 15.43 -13.24 -35.61
CA LEU A 7 15.87 -14.56 -36.03
C LEU A 7 15.05 -15.67 -35.36
N ALA A 8 14.22 -16.26 -36.18
CA ALA A 8 13.50 -17.51 -35.94
C ALA A 8 14.44 -18.69 -36.17
N VAL A 9 14.40 -19.72 -35.33
CA VAL A 9 14.84 -21.08 -35.69
C VAL A 9 13.82 -22.07 -35.15
N LEU A 10 13.34 -22.83 -36.13
CA LEU A 10 12.48 -23.99 -36.12
C LEU A 10 13.13 -25.26 -35.57
N GLY A 11 12.28 -26.16 -35.09
CA GLY A 11 12.46 -27.63 -35.21
C GLY A 11 13.00 -28.29 -33.95
N VAL A 12 12.46 -29.39 -33.44
CA VAL A 12 12.12 -30.66 -34.05
C VAL A 12 11.26 -31.47 -33.08
N VAL A 13 10.26 -32.09 -33.64
CA VAL A 13 9.39 -33.14 -33.09
C VAL A 13 10.18 -34.46 -32.96
N THR A 14 10.02 -35.16 -31.84
CA THR A 14 10.10 -36.64 -31.86
C THR A 14 9.12 -37.23 -30.85
N ALA A 15 8.43 -38.20 -31.37
CA ALA A 15 7.30 -38.92 -30.87
C ALA A 15 7.70 -40.20 -30.11
N LEU A 16 6.70 -40.72 -29.38
CA LEU A 16 6.39 -42.12 -29.13
C LEU A 16 7.27 -42.97 -28.17
N SER A 17 6.63 -43.42 -27.09
CA SER A 17 6.45 -44.85 -26.90
C SER A 17 5.38 -45.20 -25.88
N LEU A 18 4.38 -45.90 -26.37
CA LEU A 18 3.37 -46.66 -25.67
C LEU A 18 3.99 -47.98 -25.15
N SER A 19 3.66 -48.38 -23.94
CA SER A 19 3.71 -49.79 -23.50
C SER A 19 2.68 -49.92 -22.39
N SER A 20 1.60 -50.42 -22.68
CA SER A 20 1.13 -51.81 -22.75
C SER A 20 0.78 -52.41 -21.40
N CYS A 21 -0.51 -52.71 -21.30
CA CYS A 21 -1.19 -53.46 -20.25
C CYS A 21 -0.59 -54.85 -20.01
N ASP A 22 -0.62 -55.29 -18.78
CA ASP A 22 -0.79 -56.73 -18.55
C ASP A 22 -1.80 -57.00 -17.41
N LYS A 23 -2.85 -57.71 -17.78
CA LYS A 23 -3.87 -58.35 -16.93
C LYS A 23 -3.31 -59.60 -16.30
N LYS A 24 -3.47 -59.75 -15.00
CA LYS A 24 -3.53 -61.12 -14.43
C LYS A 24 -4.70 -61.22 -13.42
N GLU A 25 -5.48 -62.25 -13.67
CA GLU A 25 -6.71 -62.66 -12.99
C GLU A 25 -6.47 -63.11 -11.55
N ALA A 26 -7.61 -63.07 -10.83
CA ALA A 26 -7.80 -63.36 -9.43
C ALA A 26 -7.67 -64.88 -9.07
N PRO A 27 -7.65 -65.22 -7.78
CA PRO A 27 -8.59 -66.18 -7.30
C PRO A 27 -9.45 -65.70 -6.13
N LYS A 28 -10.70 -66.14 -6.15
CA LYS A 28 -11.73 -66.03 -5.15
C LYS A 28 -11.34 -66.64 -3.80
N GLY A 29 -11.65 -65.98 -2.73
CA GLY A 29 -11.61 -66.58 -1.42
C GLY A 29 -12.03 -65.64 -0.30
N ALA A 30 -13.21 -65.93 0.26
CA ALA A 30 -13.72 -65.63 1.60
C ALA A 30 -13.96 -64.15 1.96
N ALA A 31 -15.25 -63.84 2.05
CA ALA A 31 -15.78 -62.67 2.71
C ALA A 31 -15.47 -62.71 4.23
N VAL A 32 -14.67 -61.77 4.67
CA VAL A 32 -14.65 -61.33 6.09
C VAL A 32 -15.24 -59.95 6.14
N VAL A 33 -16.46 -59.84 6.63
CA VAL A 33 -17.05 -58.56 6.96
C VAL A 33 -16.31 -58.02 8.18
N VAL A 34 -15.31 -57.20 7.95
CA VAL A 34 -14.74 -56.36 8.99
C VAL A 34 -15.49 -55.03 8.90
N ALA A 35 -16.29 -54.75 9.90
CA ALA A 35 -16.86 -53.43 10.11
C ALA A 35 -15.75 -52.43 10.21
N ASN A 36 -15.50 -51.69 9.12
CA ASN A 36 -14.67 -50.54 9.11
C ASN A 36 -15.37 -49.43 9.88
N GLN A 37 -15.01 -49.26 11.14
CA GLN A 37 -15.06 -47.95 11.73
C GLN A 37 -14.14 -47.06 10.88
N GLU A 38 -14.75 -46.21 10.08
CA GLU A 38 -14.08 -45.05 9.51
C GLU A 38 -13.64 -44.17 10.67
N SER A 39 -12.48 -44.48 11.22
CA SER A 39 -11.69 -43.48 11.92
C SER A 39 -11.32 -42.47 10.86
N ALA A 40 -12.09 -41.38 10.79
CA ALA A 40 -11.67 -40.19 10.09
C ALA A 40 -10.31 -39.80 10.69
N VAL A 41 -9.23 -40.20 10.04
CA VAL A 41 -7.92 -39.66 10.26
C VAL A 41 -8.05 -38.17 9.88
N LYS A 42 -8.29 -37.34 10.90
CA LYS A 42 -8.08 -35.91 10.77
C LYS A 42 -6.61 -35.79 10.37
N THR A 43 -6.36 -35.61 9.09
CA THR A 43 -5.08 -35.08 8.62
C THR A 43 -4.96 -33.70 9.28
N VAL A 44 -4.19 -33.64 10.35
CA VAL A 44 -3.72 -32.40 10.94
C VAL A 44 -2.69 -31.84 9.97
N GLY A 45 -3.16 -31.40 8.81
CA GLY A 45 -2.38 -30.57 7.91
C GLY A 45 -2.50 -29.15 8.45
N ASN A 46 -1.38 -28.48 8.69
CA ASN A 46 -1.37 -27.07 9.04
C ASN A 46 -2.10 -26.29 7.94
N SER A 47 -3.30 -25.80 8.27
CA SER A 47 -4.12 -25.04 7.35
C SER A 47 -3.68 -23.57 7.41
N ILE A 48 -3.03 -23.11 6.34
CA ILE A 48 -2.57 -21.72 6.23
C ILE A 48 -3.45 -20.99 5.22
N ALA A 49 -3.97 -19.83 5.62
CA ALA A 49 -4.68 -18.91 4.75
C ALA A 49 -3.89 -17.62 4.55
N TYR A 50 -4.30 -16.80 3.59
CA TYR A 50 -3.73 -15.46 3.43
C TYR A 50 -4.82 -14.42 3.15
N VAL A 51 -4.53 -13.18 3.51
CA VAL A 51 -5.34 -12.00 3.21
C VAL A 51 -4.60 -11.13 2.21
N GLU A 52 -5.20 -10.85 1.07
CA GLU A 52 -4.66 -9.92 0.08
C GLU A 52 -4.87 -8.48 0.53
N VAL A 53 -3.80 -7.84 1.02
CA VAL A 53 -3.84 -6.47 1.53
C VAL A 53 -4.16 -5.47 0.42
N ASP A 54 -3.65 -5.69 -0.79
CA ASP A 54 -3.90 -4.79 -1.93
C ASP A 54 -5.38 -4.77 -2.34
N SER A 55 -6.02 -5.93 -2.34
CA SER A 55 -7.47 -6.05 -2.55
C SER A 55 -8.25 -5.36 -1.44
N LEU A 56 -7.80 -5.48 -0.21
CA LEU A 56 -8.42 -4.86 0.95
C LEU A 56 -8.33 -3.33 0.88
N LEU A 57 -7.18 -2.78 0.49
CA LEU A 57 -6.99 -1.34 0.33
C LEU A 57 -7.82 -0.72 -0.80
N THR A 58 -8.24 -1.53 -1.78
CA THR A 58 -9.02 -1.07 -2.94
C THR A 58 -10.51 -1.36 -2.83
N GLN A 59 -10.92 -2.34 -2.03
CA GLN A 59 -12.32 -2.79 -1.94
C GLN A 59 -12.96 -2.51 -0.58
N TYR A 60 -12.18 -2.40 0.49
CA TYR A 60 -12.73 -2.13 1.81
C TYR A 60 -13.17 -0.67 1.92
N GLU A 61 -14.45 -0.44 2.18
CA GLU A 61 -15.08 0.88 2.19
C GLU A 61 -14.38 1.87 3.14
N TYR A 62 -13.92 1.40 4.28
CA TYR A 62 -13.14 2.20 5.22
C TYR A 62 -11.83 2.70 4.59
N CYS A 63 -11.09 1.83 3.90
CA CYS A 63 -9.84 2.19 3.23
C CYS A 63 -10.07 3.21 2.12
N ILE A 64 -11.11 3.02 1.32
CA ILE A 64 -11.48 3.95 0.24
C ILE A 64 -11.79 5.34 0.81
N LYS A 65 -12.60 5.41 1.88
CA LYS A 65 -12.98 6.66 2.54
C LYS A 65 -11.77 7.36 3.18
N GLU A 66 -10.95 6.63 3.94
CA GLU A 66 -9.80 7.21 4.62
C GLU A 66 -8.71 7.67 3.62
N LYS A 67 -8.51 6.93 2.53
CA LYS A 67 -7.62 7.36 1.44
C LYS A 67 -8.07 8.69 0.85
N ALA A 68 -9.36 8.84 0.55
CA ALA A 68 -9.90 10.10 0.04
C ALA A 68 -9.73 11.26 1.03
N ILE A 69 -9.91 11.00 2.35
CA ILE A 69 -9.67 11.99 3.40
C ILE A 69 -8.18 12.40 3.47
N LEU A 70 -7.27 11.44 3.39
CA LEU A 70 -5.83 11.72 3.40
C LEU A 70 -5.40 12.52 2.17
N GLU A 71 -5.92 12.18 0.99
CA GLU A 71 -5.66 12.92 -0.25
C GLU A 71 -6.20 14.35 -0.18
N ALA A 72 -7.41 14.53 0.35
CA ALA A 72 -7.99 15.87 0.54
C ALA A 72 -7.15 16.72 1.51
N LYS A 73 -6.68 16.15 2.61
CA LYS A 73 -5.78 16.82 3.55
C LYS A 73 -4.44 17.20 2.91
N SER A 74 -3.85 16.30 2.13
CA SER A 74 -2.59 16.58 1.40
C SER A 74 -2.77 17.77 0.47
N LYS A 75 -3.79 17.76 -0.38
CA LYS A 75 -4.11 18.87 -1.28
C LYS A 75 -4.36 20.18 -0.54
N GLN A 76 -5.02 20.12 0.60
CA GLN A 76 -5.25 21.31 1.44
C GLN A 76 -3.94 21.91 1.97
N TYR A 77 -3.03 21.07 2.50
CA TYR A 77 -1.72 21.55 2.96
C TYR A 77 -0.85 22.06 1.83
N GLU A 78 -0.82 21.38 0.69
CA GLU A 78 -0.11 21.83 -0.52
C GLU A 78 -0.59 23.22 -0.96
N ALA A 79 -1.90 23.43 -0.99
CA ALA A 79 -2.50 24.74 -1.34
C ALA A 79 -2.11 25.83 -0.33
N GLN A 80 -2.12 25.53 0.97
CA GLN A 80 -1.73 26.47 2.02
C GLN A 80 -0.24 26.83 1.93
N ILE A 81 0.63 25.84 1.74
CA ILE A 81 2.08 26.05 1.58
C ILE A 81 2.34 26.89 0.33
N LYS A 82 1.71 26.56 -0.81
CA LYS A 82 1.81 27.34 -2.04
C LYS A 82 1.36 28.79 -1.83
N ALA A 83 0.26 29.02 -1.14
CA ALA A 83 -0.22 30.38 -0.83
C ALA A 83 0.79 31.18 0.01
N LYS A 84 1.42 30.54 1.01
CA LYS A 84 2.49 31.17 1.81
C LYS A 84 3.73 31.49 0.97
N MET A 85 4.13 30.60 0.07
CA MET A 85 5.25 30.86 -0.85
C MET A 85 4.96 32.06 -1.77
N VAL A 86 3.77 32.13 -2.36
CA VAL A 86 3.36 33.27 -3.20
C VAL A 86 3.34 34.58 -2.37
N GLN A 87 2.87 34.51 -1.13
CA GLN A 87 2.86 35.67 -0.24
C GLN A 87 4.26 36.16 0.09
N LEU A 88 5.20 35.25 0.35
CA LEU A 88 6.61 35.56 0.58
C LEU A 88 7.26 36.18 -0.68
N GLN A 89 7.03 35.58 -1.85
CA GLN A 89 7.55 36.10 -3.13
C GLN A 89 7.07 37.54 -3.38
N LYS A 90 5.78 37.79 -3.22
CA LYS A 90 5.23 39.15 -3.39
C LYS A 90 5.82 40.15 -2.39
N ALA A 91 5.93 39.75 -1.12
CA ALA A 91 6.52 40.61 -0.09
C ALA A 91 8.01 40.89 -0.35
N THR A 92 8.76 39.91 -0.87
CA THR A 92 10.17 40.07 -1.26
C THR A 92 10.31 41.03 -2.44
N ALA A 93 9.48 40.88 -3.47
CA ALA A 93 9.49 41.78 -4.63
C ALA A 93 9.11 43.22 -4.24
N ASP A 94 8.10 43.41 -3.42
CA ASP A 94 7.68 44.74 -2.89
C ASP A 94 8.84 45.38 -2.06
N PHE A 95 9.49 44.61 -1.22
CA PHE A 95 10.62 45.07 -0.42
C PHE A 95 11.77 45.50 -1.32
N GLN A 96 12.17 44.70 -2.31
CA GLN A 96 13.24 45.02 -3.27
C GLN A 96 12.93 46.30 -4.07
N GLN A 97 11.71 46.42 -4.55
CA GLN A 97 11.23 47.60 -5.28
C GLN A 97 11.34 48.87 -4.40
N LYS A 98 10.90 48.79 -3.13
CA LYS A 98 10.96 49.92 -2.19
C LYS A 98 12.39 50.31 -1.82
N VAL A 99 13.29 49.33 -1.70
CA VAL A 99 14.76 49.61 -1.53
C VAL A 99 15.31 50.33 -2.74
N GLN A 100 15.04 49.82 -3.95
CA GLN A 100 15.59 50.42 -5.20
C GLN A 100 15.06 51.82 -5.47
N SER A 101 13.77 52.07 -5.15
CA SER A 101 13.12 53.37 -5.37
C SER A 101 13.38 54.38 -4.24
N GLY A 102 14.05 53.98 -3.15
CA GLY A 102 14.21 54.83 -1.98
C GLY A 102 12.88 55.16 -1.26
N ALA A 103 11.86 54.32 -1.44
CA ALA A 103 10.51 54.56 -0.93
C ALA A 103 10.35 54.38 0.58
N PHE A 104 11.37 53.90 1.28
CA PHE A 104 11.35 53.91 2.76
C PHE A 104 11.66 55.32 3.31
N THR A 105 10.66 55.87 3.97
CA THR A 105 10.77 57.23 4.53
C THR A 105 11.53 57.28 5.87
N SER A 106 11.78 56.15 6.50
CA SER A 106 12.57 56.00 7.72
C SER A 106 13.22 54.60 7.80
N GLN A 107 14.34 54.53 8.54
CA GLN A 107 15.02 53.27 8.85
C GLN A 107 14.05 52.26 9.51
N ALA A 108 13.20 52.75 10.44
CA ALA A 108 12.22 51.90 11.12
C ALA A 108 11.24 51.19 10.15
N GLN A 109 10.86 51.84 9.03
CA GLN A 109 10.00 51.20 8.02
C GLN A 109 10.76 50.09 7.25
N GLY A 110 12.04 50.31 6.92
CA GLY A 110 12.88 49.28 6.29
C GLY A 110 13.03 48.07 7.19
N GLU A 111 13.34 48.29 8.47
CA GLU A 111 13.47 47.22 9.49
C GLU A 111 12.14 46.44 9.68
N ALA A 112 11.04 47.14 9.78
CA ALA A 112 9.71 46.49 9.91
C ALA A 112 9.38 45.63 8.67
N ALA A 113 9.70 46.10 7.47
CA ALA A 113 9.53 45.34 6.24
C ALA A 113 10.40 44.08 6.19
N GLN A 114 11.68 44.22 6.61
CA GLN A 114 12.58 43.07 6.72
C GLN A 114 12.10 42.04 7.75
N GLN A 115 11.70 42.51 8.93
CA GLN A 115 11.11 41.61 9.96
C GLN A 115 9.85 40.88 9.47
N ARG A 116 9.04 41.54 8.61
CA ARG A 116 7.88 40.89 7.98
C ARG A 116 8.30 39.75 7.07
N LEU A 117 9.36 39.91 6.26
CA LEU A 117 9.88 38.83 5.40
C LEU A 117 10.35 37.65 6.23
N VAL A 118 11.15 37.89 7.27
CA VAL A 118 11.61 36.83 8.19
C VAL A 118 10.43 36.09 8.80
N ARG A 119 9.40 36.81 9.25
CA ARG A 119 8.20 36.21 9.83
C ARG A 119 7.44 35.33 8.83
N LEU A 120 7.25 35.80 7.59
CA LEU A 120 6.60 35.03 6.53
C LEU A 120 7.37 33.75 6.19
N GLN A 121 8.69 33.82 6.18
CA GLN A 121 9.55 32.66 5.96
C GLN A 121 9.44 31.65 7.09
N GLN A 122 9.45 32.12 8.35
CA GLN A 122 9.27 31.24 9.53
C GLN A 122 7.88 30.59 9.55
N GLU A 123 6.83 31.36 9.23
CA GLU A 123 5.47 30.83 9.14
C GLU A 123 5.33 29.75 8.06
N GLY A 124 5.99 29.96 6.90
CA GLY A 124 6.01 28.96 5.82
C GLY A 124 6.71 27.67 6.24
N ALA A 125 7.89 27.78 6.85
CA ALA A 125 8.64 26.62 7.36
C ALA A 125 7.85 25.88 8.45
N LYS A 126 7.26 26.60 9.39
CA LYS A 126 6.41 26.01 10.44
C LYS A 126 5.22 25.27 9.85
N LEU A 127 4.50 25.89 8.90
CA LEU A 127 3.37 25.25 8.23
C LEU A 127 3.78 23.94 7.54
N GLN A 128 4.92 23.94 6.85
CA GLN A 128 5.44 22.74 6.18
C GLN A 128 5.75 21.61 7.18
N GLN A 129 6.40 21.95 8.29
CA GLN A 129 6.70 20.99 9.36
C GLN A 129 5.43 20.43 10.01
N GLU A 130 4.46 21.31 10.32
CA GLU A 130 3.18 20.90 10.89
C GLU A 130 2.39 20.00 9.94
N ALA A 131 2.36 20.33 8.64
CA ALA A 131 1.71 19.53 7.63
C ALA A 131 2.29 18.10 7.56
N GLN A 132 3.63 17.99 7.52
CA GLN A 132 4.31 16.69 7.54
C GLN A 132 3.96 15.87 8.80
N GLN A 133 4.05 16.48 9.98
CA GLN A 133 3.72 15.78 11.23
C GLN A 133 2.26 15.33 11.29
N LYS A 134 1.32 16.18 10.85
CA LYS A 134 -0.10 15.85 10.83
C LYS A 134 -0.42 14.75 9.81
N MET A 135 0.25 14.75 8.66
CA MET A 135 0.08 13.69 7.66
C MET A 135 0.64 12.35 8.17
N LEU A 136 1.83 12.34 8.79
CA LEU A 136 2.39 11.13 9.41
C LEU A 136 1.46 10.55 10.47
N LYS A 137 0.97 11.38 11.40
CA LYS A 137 0.02 10.94 12.45
C LYS A 137 -1.28 10.41 11.85
N ALA A 138 -1.78 11.02 10.78
CA ALA A 138 -2.99 10.55 10.11
C ALA A 138 -2.77 9.19 9.44
N GLN A 139 -1.63 8.99 8.80
CA GLN A 139 -1.24 7.71 8.20
C GLN A 139 -1.04 6.61 9.26
N GLU A 140 -0.37 6.91 10.37
CA GLU A 140 -0.20 5.98 11.49
C GLU A 140 -1.55 5.55 12.08
N LYS A 141 -2.45 6.53 12.28
CA LYS A 141 -3.80 6.25 12.76
C LYS A 141 -4.56 5.34 11.79
N PHE A 142 -4.50 5.64 10.50
CA PHE A 142 -5.12 4.80 9.45
C PHE A 142 -4.59 3.37 9.52
N ASN A 143 -3.27 3.19 9.50
CA ASN A 143 -2.63 1.88 9.52
C ASN A 143 -2.99 1.09 10.79
N LYS A 144 -3.02 1.78 11.94
CA LYS A 144 -3.41 1.15 13.21
C LYS A 144 -4.86 0.69 13.17
N THR A 145 -5.79 1.57 12.79
CA THR A 145 -7.22 1.25 12.74
C THR A 145 -7.51 0.13 11.74
N LEU A 146 -6.87 0.15 10.57
CA LEU A 146 -7.00 -0.92 9.58
C LEU A 146 -6.53 -2.25 10.15
N ARG A 147 -5.36 -2.28 10.75
CA ARG A 147 -4.80 -3.49 11.37
C ARG A 147 -5.74 -4.04 12.46
N ASP A 148 -6.17 -3.19 13.37
CA ASP A 148 -7.05 -3.58 14.48
C ASP A 148 -8.38 -4.14 13.95
N SER A 149 -8.96 -3.51 12.92
CA SER A 149 -10.21 -3.97 12.29
C SER A 149 -10.04 -5.32 11.60
N VAL A 150 -8.95 -5.49 10.82
CA VAL A 150 -8.66 -6.75 10.12
C VAL A 150 -8.39 -7.87 11.13
N GLN A 151 -7.59 -7.61 12.17
CA GLN A 151 -7.31 -8.61 13.21
C GLN A 151 -8.57 -9.04 13.96
N SER A 152 -9.45 -8.09 14.29
CA SER A 152 -10.74 -8.42 14.93
C SER A 152 -11.62 -9.28 14.04
N PHE A 153 -11.77 -8.90 12.78
CA PHE A 153 -12.52 -9.67 11.79
C PHE A 153 -11.96 -11.08 11.61
N LEU A 154 -10.64 -11.20 11.41
CA LEU A 154 -10.00 -12.51 11.22
C LEU A 154 -10.11 -13.41 12.45
N LYS A 155 -10.04 -12.84 13.65
CA LYS A 155 -10.24 -13.59 14.89
C LYS A 155 -11.65 -14.18 14.95
N ASP A 156 -12.66 -13.43 14.54
CA ASP A 156 -14.05 -13.93 14.54
C ASP A 156 -14.27 -14.93 13.39
N TYR A 157 -13.80 -14.63 12.19
CA TYR A 157 -13.87 -15.51 11.02
C TYR A 157 -13.18 -16.86 11.26
N ASN A 158 -12.04 -16.85 11.93
CA ASN A 158 -11.26 -18.07 12.18
C ASN A 158 -11.89 -19.00 13.25
N LYS A 159 -12.90 -18.55 13.98
CA LYS A 159 -13.65 -19.43 14.91
C LYS A 159 -14.35 -20.55 14.15
N ASP A 160 -14.80 -20.27 12.93
CA ASP A 160 -15.52 -21.24 12.09
C ASP A 160 -14.57 -21.97 11.13
N MET A 161 -13.51 -21.30 10.67
CA MET A 161 -12.61 -21.82 9.63
C MET A 161 -11.44 -22.64 10.16
N HIS A 162 -11.05 -22.43 11.41
CA HIS A 162 -9.99 -23.20 12.12
C HIS A 162 -8.63 -23.24 11.41
N PHE A 163 -8.24 -22.14 10.75
CA PHE A 163 -6.88 -22.00 10.22
C PHE A 163 -5.85 -21.93 11.35
N ASP A 164 -4.72 -22.62 11.21
CA ASP A 164 -3.62 -22.56 12.15
C ASP A 164 -2.84 -21.24 12.03
N MET A 165 -2.83 -20.66 10.81
CA MET A 165 -2.15 -19.40 10.54
C MET A 165 -2.85 -18.64 9.42
N ILE A 166 -2.95 -17.31 9.57
CA ILE A 166 -3.42 -16.41 8.51
C ILE A 166 -2.32 -15.37 8.27
N LEU A 167 -1.80 -15.34 7.04
CA LEU A 167 -0.72 -14.45 6.62
C LEU A 167 -1.26 -13.23 5.88
N SER A 168 -0.53 -12.13 5.93
CA SER A 168 -0.78 -11.00 5.04
C SER A 168 -0.02 -11.19 3.72
N LYS A 169 -0.72 -11.09 2.59
CA LYS A 169 -0.14 -11.04 1.27
C LYS A 169 -0.20 -9.60 0.76
N GLN A 170 0.97 -9.04 0.45
CA GLN A 170 1.11 -7.69 -0.08
C GLN A 170 2.18 -7.68 -1.16
N GLY A 171 1.83 -7.20 -2.35
CA GLY A 171 2.73 -7.27 -3.50
C GLY A 171 3.22 -8.71 -3.73
N ASP A 172 4.53 -8.85 -3.91
CA ASP A 172 5.18 -10.13 -4.25
C ASP A 172 5.79 -10.86 -3.03
N ASN A 173 5.33 -10.57 -1.80
CA ASN A 173 5.86 -11.23 -0.60
C ASN A 173 5.49 -12.72 -0.50
N VAL A 174 4.47 -13.16 -1.25
CA VAL A 174 4.10 -14.57 -1.44
C VAL A 174 4.14 -14.87 -2.93
N LEU A 175 5.18 -15.60 -3.37
CA LEU A 175 5.40 -15.90 -4.79
C LEU A 175 4.53 -17.04 -5.31
N TYR A 176 4.14 -17.96 -4.43
CA TYR A 176 3.29 -19.11 -4.74
C TYR A 176 2.44 -19.48 -3.52
N ALA A 177 1.14 -19.70 -3.74
CA ALA A 177 0.19 -20.17 -2.72
C ALA A 177 -0.92 -21.00 -3.38
#